data_97d980bc2e385819fccbf0a8c49a2086
#
_entry.id   97d980bc2e385819fccbf0a8c49a2086
#
_cell.length_a   1.000
_cell.length_b   1.000
_cell.length_c   1.000
_cell.angle_alpha   90.00
_cell.angle_beta   90.00
_cell.angle_gamma   90.00
#
_symmetry.space_group_name_H-M   'P 1'
#
loop_
_entity.id
_entity.type
_entity.pdbx_description
1 polymer ?
#
loop_
_entity_poly.entity_id
_entity_poly.type
_entity_poly.pdbx_seq_one_letter_code
_entity_poly.pdbx_strand_id
1 'polypeptide(L)'
;IPGADDTPLNAYTVKPGSFDEDRPHAVLMYVYGGPGSQTVTDQWGGRRMLWFQYLAETYNVVVVSVDNRGTGGRGKAFQDIPYRDLGTPEAADQIAAAQSLADSSWVDADRIGIWGWSYGGYMTLMSMLTGDGPSTFTSGLAVAPVTDWRFYDTIYTERYMSTPQNNEAGYERGAPLNYADQMADTQDLIIVHGDYDDNVHFQNSVQMVDALQEANKQFQFMMYPGRNHGIYGGNTRLHLFTMLTDFIEESLIEEEPIIGATD
;
A
#
# COMPACT_ATOMS: atom_id res chain seq x y z
N ILE A 1 13.65 10.09 -5.70
CA ILE A 1 14.11 8.79 -5.20
C ILE A 1 14.27 7.85 -6.40
N PRO A 2 15.27 6.96 -6.45
CA PRO A 2 15.36 5.97 -7.53
C PRO A 2 14.27 4.91 -7.39
N GLY A 3 13.64 4.56 -8.51
CA GLY A 3 12.81 3.37 -8.66
C GLY A 3 13.61 2.23 -9.29
N ALA A 4 12.94 1.17 -9.71
CA ALA A 4 13.56 0.10 -10.46
C ALA A 4 14.21 0.63 -11.75
N ASP A 5 15.29 0.00 -12.18
CA ASP A 5 16.10 0.43 -13.35
C ASP A 5 16.62 1.88 -13.23
N ASP A 6 16.88 2.37 -12.01
CA ASP A 6 17.33 3.74 -11.72
C ASP A 6 16.40 4.84 -12.27
N THR A 7 15.14 4.51 -12.55
CA THR A 7 14.15 5.51 -12.99
C THR A 7 13.89 6.50 -11.85
N PRO A 8 14.10 7.81 -12.05
CA PRO A 8 13.85 8.79 -10.99
C PRO A 8 12.35 8.93 -10.75
N LEU A 9 11.91 8.75 -9.51
CA LEU A 9 10.51 8.86 -9.08
C LEU A 9 10.31 10.11 -8.23
N ASN A 10 9.14 10.74 -8.36
CA ASN A 10 8.73 11.83 -7.50
C ASN A 10 8.24 11.26 -6.16
N ALA A 11 8.63 11.91 -5.07
CA ALA A 11 8.21 11.54 -3.72
C ALA A 11 7.96 12.78 -2.86
N TYR A 12 7.18 12.62 -1.79
CA TYR A 12 7.14 13.54 -0.67
C TYR A 12 7.29 12.77 0.65
N THR A 13 7.72 13.49 1.69
CA THR A 13 7.82 12.97 3.04
C THR A 13 7.04 13.86 4.01
N VAL A 14 6.37 13.24 4.99
CA VAL A 14 5.83 13.90 6.18
C VAL A 14 6.68 13.47 7.36
N LYS A 15 7.42 14.41 7.93
CA LYS A 15 8.35 14.19 9.03
C LYS A 15 7.76 14.77 10.32
N PRO A 16 8.04 14.17 11.49
CA PRO A 16 7.68 14.78 12.77
C PRO A 16 8.41 16.10 12.98
N GLY A 17 7.84 17.00 13.80
CA GLY A 17 8.50 18.24 14.16
C GLY A 17 9.81 18.04 14.93
N SER A 18 9.98 16.89 15.58
CA SER A 18 11.19 16.45 16.28
C SER A 18 12.11 15.57 15.42
N PHE A 19 11.96 15.61 14.07
CA PHE A 19 12.77 14.79 13.18
C PHE A 19 14.27 15.02 13.39
N ASP A 20 14.99 13.90 13.55
CA ASP A 20 16.45 13.87 13.74
C ASP A 20 17.05 12.93 12.69
N GLU A 21 17.86 13.46 11.79
CA GLU A 21 18.49 12.67 10.70
C GLU A 21 19.59 11.71 11.17
N ASP A 22 20.04 11.87 12.40
CA ASP A 22 21.03 10.99 13.03
C ASP A 22 20.38 9.83 13.82
N ARG A 23 19.03 9.75 13.83
CA ARG A 23 18.27 8.68 14.49
C ARG A 23 17.42 7.92 13.50
N PRO A 24 17.43 6.57 13.53
CA PRO A 24 16.56 5.77 12.66
C PRO A 24 15.08 5.92 13.06
N HIS A 25 14.21 6.10 12.05
CA HIS A 25 12.77 6.20 12.19
C HIS A 25 12.08 5.06 11.43
N ALA A 26 10.97 4.58 11.96
CA ALA A 26 10.06 3.75 11.18
C ALA A 26 9.50 4.54 10.00
N VAL A 27 9.29 3.88 8.88
CA VAL A 27 8.73 4.48 7.66
C VAL A 27 7.42 3.82 7.29
N LEU A 28 6.38 4.61 7.03
CA LEU A 28 5.15 4.16 6.43
C LEU A 28 5.05 4.70 5.00
N MET A 29 5.17 3.84 4.00
CA MET A 29 4.96 4.22 2.61
C MET A 29 3.47 4.26 2.29
N TYR A 30 2.99 5.38 1.75
CA TYR A 30 1.64 5.52 1.20
C TYR A 30 1.66 5.38 -0.30
N VAL A 31 0.88 4.45 -0.84
CA VAL A 31 0.76 4.22 -2.26
C VAL A 31 -0.69 4.28 -2.75
N TYR A 32 -0.93 4.90 -3.91
CA TYR A 32 -2.05 4.60 -4.77
C TYR A 32 -1.55 3.88 -6.02
N GLY A 33 -0.68 4.49 -6.80
CA GLY A 33 0.15 3.87 -7.84
C GLY A 33 -0.55 3.59 -9.17
N GLY A 34 -1.89 3.72 -9.23
CA GLY A 34 -2.67 3.33 -10.39
C GLY A 34 -2.44 4.21 -11.63
N PRO A 35 -2.76 3.69 -12.85
CA PRO A 35 -2.53 4.37 -14.11
C PRO A 35 -3.14 5.77 -14.14
N GLY A 36 -2.29 6.76 -14.45
CA GLY A 36 -2.68 8.18 -14.54
C GLY A 36 -3.03 8.85 -13.22
N SER A 37 -2.96 8.15 -12.09
CA SER A 37 -3.09 8.78 -10.77
C SER A 37 -1.84 9.56 -10.40
N GLN A 38 -1.97 10.48 -9.42
CA GLN A 38 -0.85 11.24 -8.89
C GLN A 38 -1.10 11.52 -7.41
N THR A 39 -0.19 11.08 -6.55
CA THR A 39 -0.23 11.35 -5.10
C THR A 39 0.77 12.42 -4.69
N VAL A 40 1.88 12.54 -5.42
CA VAL A 40 2.92 13.55 -5.19
C VAL A 40 2.55 14.83 -5.95
N THR A 41 1.88 15.74 -5.25
CA THR A 41 1.40 17.00 -5.78
C THR A 41 1.77 18.15 -4.85
N ASP A 42 1.96 19.35 -5.38
CA ASP A 42 2.15 20.58 -4.59
C ASP A 42 0.78 21.13 -4.13
N GLN A 43 0.06 20.31 -3.34
CA GLN A 43 -1.27 20.63 -2.84
C GLN A 43 -1.47 20.08 -1.43
N TRP A 44 -2.36 20.72 -0.68
CA TRP A 44 -2.80 20.20 0.61
C TRP A 44 -3.54 18.86 0.44
N GLY A 45 -3.01 17.78 1.01
CA GLY A 45 -3.52 16.41 0.89
C GLY A 45 -4.83 16.10 1.64
N GLY A 46 -5.50 17.12 2.20
CA GLY A 46 -6.78 16.99 2.88
C GLY A 46 -6.71 16.18 4.19
N ARG A 47 -7.80 15.46 4.52
CA ARG A 47 -7.92 14.73 5.81
C ARG A 47 -6.88 13.62 5.98
N ARG A 48 -6.43 13.01 4.89
CA ARG A 48 -5.39 11.98 4.94
C ARG A 48 -4.06 12.57 5.41
N MET A 49 -3.72 13.77 4.97
CA MET A 49 -2.52 14.46 5.43
C MET A 49 -2.56 14.75 6.93
N LEU A 50 -3.73 15.04 7.51
CA LEU A 50 -3.89 15.20 8.96
C LEU A 50 -3.57 13.89 9.71
N TRP A 51 -4.00 12.75 9.18
CA TRP A 51 -3.66 11.45 9.76
C TRP A 51 -2.16 11.14 9.65
N PHE A 52 -1.53 11.48 8.52
CA PHE A 52 -0.08 11.34 8.37
C PHE A 52 0.70 12.21 9.36
N GLN A 53 0.25 13.46 9.56
CA GLN A 53 0.83 14.33 10.58
C GLN A 53 0.63 13.77 11.99
N TYR A 54 -0.55 13.23 12.29
CA TYR A 54 -0.81 12.58 13.56
C TYR A 54 0.15 11.39 13.80
N LEU A 55 0.32 10.52 12.81
CA LEU A 55 1.27 9.40 12.90
C LEU A 55 2.71 9.91 13.13
N ALA A 56 3.11 10.93 12.38
CA ALA A 56 4.44 11.50 12.51
C ALA A 56 4.69 12.12 13.90
N GLU A 57 3.77 12.96 14.38
CA GLU A 57 3.95 13.68 15.65
C GLU A 57 3.77 12.78 16.88
N THR A 58 2.87 11.78 16.79
CA THR A 58 2.55 10.91 17.95
C THR A 58 3.52 9.73 18.06
N TYR A 59 3.83 9.10 16.94
CA TYR A 59 4.59 7.84 16.91
C TYR A 59 5.99 7.98 16.30
N ASN A 60 6.40 9.19 15.91
CA ASN A 60 7.69 9.45 15.28
C ASN A 60 7.92 8.65 13.98
N VAL A 61 6.84 8.32 13.27
CA VAL A 61 6.86 7.62 11.98
C VAL A 61 7.06 8.63 10.87
N VAL A 62 7.96 8.37 9.95
CA VAL A 62 8.08 9.17 8.71
C VAL A 62 7.14 8.58 7.66
N VAL A 63 6.19 9.38 7.17
CA VAL A 63 5.32 8.93 6.07
C VAL A 63 5.91 9.37 4.74
N VAL A 64 6.06 8.43 3.81
CA VAL A 64 6.62 8.65 2.47
C VAL A 64 5.60 8.27 1.42
N SER A 65 5.42 9.08 0.39
CA SER A 65 4.63 8.68 -0.78
C SER A 65 5.48 8.80 -2.03
N VAL A 66 5.42 7.78 -2.88
CA VAL A 66 6.19 7.69 -4.13
C VAL A 66 5.24 7.44 -5.29
N ASP A 67 5.31 8.27 -6.34
CA ASP A 67 4.59 8.04 -7.59
C ASP A 67 5.45 7.15 -8.51
N ASN A 68 5.08 5.89 -8.61
CA ASN A 68 5.74 4.89 -9.46
C ASN A 68 5.48 5.10 -10.95
N ARG A 69 6.17 4.36 -11.81
CA ARG A 69 5.85 4.26 -13.25
C ARG A 69 4.37 3.90 -13.43
N GLY A 70 3.75 4.45 -14.47
CA GLY A 70 2.32 4.34 -14.71
C GLY A 70 1.50 5.51 -14.19
N THR A 71 1.99 6.26 -13.20
CA THR A 71 1.30 7.44 -12.67
C THR A 71 1.31 8.62 -13.66
N GLY A 72 0.46 9.61 -13.40
CA GLY A 72 0.29 10.79 -14.24
C GLY A 72 1.38 11.85 -14.06
N GLY A 73 1.24 12.93 -14.84
CA GLY A 73 2.09 14.13 -14.70
C GLY A 73 3.47 14.04 -15.36
N ARG A 74 3.88 12.88 -15.89
CA ARG A 74 5.21 12.64 -16.46
C ARG A 74 5.23 12.24 -17.94
N GLY A 75 4.09 12.44 -18.60
CA GLY A 75 3.92 12.15 -20.02
C GLY A 75 3.58 10.69 -20.33
N LYS A 76 3.17 10.48 -21.59
CA LYS A 76 2.58 9.21 -22.03
C LYS A 76 3.54 8.01 -21.89
N ALA A 77 4.81 8.19 -22.23
CA ALA A 77 5.79 7.09 -22.18
C ALA A 77 5.98 6.54 -20.76
N PHE A 78 5.90 7.40 -19.75
CA PHE A 78 5.96 7.00 -18.35
C PHE A 78 4.64 6.35 -17.89
N GLN A 79 3.52 6.90 -18.32
CA GLN A 79 2.18 6.44 -17.94
C GLN A 79 1.83 5.08 -18.56
N ASP A 80 2.31 4.78 -19.77
CA ASP A 80 1.97 3.55 -20.49
C ASP A 80 2.84 2.34 -20.11
N ILE A 81 3.84 2.51 -19.24
CA ILE A 81 4.75 1.41 -18.85
C ILE A 81 3.99 0.18 -18.32
N PRO A 82 2.97 0.31 -17.45
CA PRO A 82 2.22 -0.84 -16.95
C PRO A 82 1.21 -1.43 -17.94
N TYR A 83 1.13 -0.94 -19.17
CA TYR A 83 0.15 -1.46 -20.13
C TYR A 83 0.35 -2.95 -20.38
N ARG A 84 -0.70 -3.75 -20.13
CA ARG A 84 -0.77 -5.21 -20.15
C ARG A 84 0.02 -5.91 -19.03
N ASP A 85 0.50 -5.16 -18.05
CA ASP A 85 1.32 -5.69 -16.95
C ASP A 85 1.12 -4.90 -15.65
N LEU A 86 -0.15 -4.57 -15.33
CA LEU A 86 -0.50 -3.84 -14.11
C LEU A 86 0.06 -4.54 -12.88
N GLY A 87 0.68 -3.76 -12.00
CA GLY A 87 1.23 -4.17 -10.71
C GLY A 87 2.71 -4.57 -10.77
N THR A 88 3.21 -5.12 -11.86
CA THR A 88 4.60 -5.60 -11.94
C THR A 88 5.62 -4.44 -11.91
N PRO A 89 5.62 -3.50 -12.86
CA PRO A 89 6.58 -2.39 -12.83
C PRO A 89 6.32 -1.42 -11.67
N GLU A 90 5.09 -1.26 -11.25
CA GLU A 90 4.72 -0.39 -10.14
C GLU A 90 5.24 -0.93 -8.81
N ALA A 91 5.06 -2.23 -8.53
CA ALA A 91 5.57 -2.87 -7.32
C ALA A 91 7.10 -2.87 -7.30
N ALA A 92 7.74 -3.15 -8.44
CA ALA A 92 9.19 -3.05 -8.54
C ALA A 92 9.71 -1.66 -8.16
N ASP A 93 9.02 -0.60 -8.57
CA ASP A 93 9.36 0.78 -8.20
C ASP A 93 9.16 1.06 -6.70
N GLN A 94 8.05 0.59 -6.10
CA GLN A 94 7.81 0.77 -4.66
C GLN A 94 8.86 0.02 -3.82
N ILE A 95 9.21 -1.21 -4.22
CA ILE A 95 10.24 -2.00 -3.55
C ILE A 95 11.62 -1.30 -3.67
N ALA A 96 12.02 -0.89 -4.87
CA ALA A 96 13.29 -0.18 -5.08
C ALA A 96 13.34 1.14 -4.30
N ALA A 97 12.24 1.88 -4.25
CA ALA A 97 12.13 3.09 -3.45
C ALA A 97 12.28 2.81 -1.95
N ALA A 98 11.66 1.75 -1.43
CA ALA A 98 11.80 1.34 -0.04
C ALA A 98 13.25 0.94 0.29
N GLN A 99 13.89 0.17 -0.59
CA GLN A 99 15.30 -0.22 -0.44
C GLN A 99 16.23 1.01 -0.45
N SER A 100 15.98 1.96 -1.35
CA SER A 100 16.72 3.23 -1.37
C SER A 100 16.50 4.07 -0.11
N LEU A 101 15.32 4.04 0.50
CA LEU A 101 15.05 4.67 1.79
C LEU A 101 15.82 3.97 2.90
N ALA A 102 15.86 2.64 2.91
CA ALA A 102 16.59 1.82 3.89
C ALA A 102 18.10 2.13 3.95
N ASP A 103 18.69 2.59 2.84
CA ASP A 103 20.08 3.04 2.78
C ASP A 103 20.32 4.39 3.48
N SER A 104 19.29 5.10 3.92
CA SER A 104 19.39 6.39 4.58
C SER A 104 19.62 6.22 6.08
N SER A 105 20.53 7.01 6.68
CA SER A 105 20.87 6.94 8.12
C SER A 105 19.67 7.17 9.06
N TRP A 106 18.65 7.88 8.58
CA TRP A 106 17.44 8.20 9.34
C TRP A 106 16.31 7.16 9.20
N VAL A 107 16.51 6.10 8.42
CA VAL A 107 15.52 5.03 8.24
C VAL A 107 15.93 3.80 9.03
N ASP A 108 14.99 3.23 9.76
CA ASP A 108 15.11 1.90 10.30
C ASP A 108 14.67 0.89 9.24
N ALA A 109 15.64 0.17 8.67
CA ALA A 109 15.39 -0.77 7.58
C ALA A 109 14.51 -1.96 8.02
N ASP A 110 14.46 -2.27 9.30
CA ASP A 110 13.64 -3.35 9.86
C ASP A 110 12.19 -2.89 10.17
N ARG A 111 11.88 -1.61 9.92
CA ARG A 111 10.57 -1.00 10.20
C ARG A 111 10.05 -0.17 9.04
N ILE A 112 9.86 -0.80 7.87
CA ILE A 112 9.27 -0.18 6.69
C ILE A 112 7.94 -0.87 6.39
N GLY A 113 6.84 -0.13 6.57
CA GLY A 113 5.49 -0.56 6.20
C GLY A 113 5.00 0.10 4.92
N ILE A 114 3.95 -0.49 4.33
CA ILE A 114 3.27 0.06 3.15
C ILE A 114 1.76 0.01 3.32
N TRP A 115 1.06 1.07 2.92
CA TRP A 115 -0.39 1.09 2.98
C TRP A 115 -1.02 1.75 1.76
N GLY A 116 -2.21 1.29 1.42
CA GLY A 116 -2.99 1.89 0.37
C GLY A 116 -4.44 1.41 0.33
N TRP A 117 -5.25 2.10 -0.47
CA TRP A 117 -6.67 1.88 -0.62
C TRP A 117 -7.02 1.64 -2.08
N SER A 118 -7.91 0.69 -2.38
CA SER A 118 -8.34 0.38 -3.73
C SER A 118 -7.16 -0.12 -4.59
N TYR A 119 -6.82 0.55 -5.67
CA TYR A 119 -5.57 0.27 -6.39
C TYR A 119 -4.34 0.33 -5.45
N GLY A 120 -4.34 1.24 -4.48
CA GLY A 120 -3.29 1.30 -3.46
C GLY A 120 -3.26 0.08 -2.54
N GLY A 121 -4.41 -0.49 -2.21
CA GLY A 121 -4.49 -1.77 -1.48
C GLY A 121 -3.95 -2.92 -2.31
N TYR A 122 -4.25 -2.95 -3.60
CA TYR A 122 -3.64 -3.86 -4.56
C TYR A 122 -2.11 -3.70 -4.62
N MET A 123 -1.64 -2.45 -4.70
CA MET A 123 -0.20 -2.15 -4.69
C MET A 123 0.48 -2.55 -3.39
N THR A 124 -0.20 -2.42 -2.23
CA THR A 124 0.29 -2.93 -0.95
C THR A 124 0.56 -4.43 -1.03
N LEU A 125 -0.42 -5.21 -1.50
CA LEU A 125 -0.27 -6.66 -1.64
C LEU A 125 0.82 -7.02 -2.66
N MET A 126 0.82 -6.41 -3.85
CA MET A 126 1.85 -6.65 -4.86
C MET A 126 3.25 -6.33 -4.34
N SER A 127 3.43 -5.19 -3.67
CA SER A 127 4.73 -4.78 -3.14
C SER A 127 5.21 -5.67 -2.00
N MET A 128 4.32 -6.18 -1.15
CA MET A 128 4.68 -7.09 -0.06
C MET A 128 5.04 -8.50 -0.53
N LEU A 129 4.35 -9.00 -1.57
CA LEU A 129 4.35 -10.42 -1.91
C LEU A 129 5.21 -10.75 -3.13
N THR A 130 5.70 -9.76 -3.89
CA THR A 130 6.47 -10.02 -5.12
C THR A 130 7.91 -9.54 -5.03
N GLY A 131 8.78 -10.15 -5.82
CA GLY A 131 10.21 -9.79 -5.89
C GLY A 131 10.87 -9.82 -4.52
N ASP A 132 11.58 -8.75 -4.17
CA ASP A 132 12.24 -8.60 -2.87
C ASP A 132 11.31 -8.02 -1.78
N GLY A 133 10.03 -7.85 -2.09
CA GLY A 133 9.02 -7.31 -1.17
C GLY A 133 8.95 -8.03 0.16
N PRO A 134 8.96 -9.39 0.21
CA PRO A 134 8.94 -10.15 1.47
C PRO A 134 10.10 -9.87 2.41
N SER A 135 11.23 -9.38 1.90
CA SER A 135 12.39 -8.97 2.71
C SER A 135 12.52 -7.46 2.88
N THR A 136 11.68 -6.67 2.21
CA THR A 136 11.75 -5.20 2.21
C THR A 136 10.70 -4.58 3.13
N PHE A 137 9.46 -5.09 3.08
CA PHE A 137 8.35 -4.55 3.89
C PHE A 137 8.05 -5.47 5.07
N THR A 138 8.02 -4.90 6.26
CA THR A 138 7.68 -5.62 7.50
C THR A 138 6.19 -5.62 7.79
N SER A 139 5.45 -4.61 7.30
CA SER A 139 4.00 -4.55 7.50
C SER A 139 3.25 -3.97 6.29
N GLY A 140 1.99 -4.39 6.12
CA GLY A 140 1.12 -3.90 5.06
C GLY A 140 -0.33 -3.71 5.48
N LEU A 141 -0.91 -2.60 5.02
CA LEU A 141 -2.31 -2.28 5.26
C LEU A 141 -3.04 -2.17 3.92
N ALA A 142 -3.76 -3.21 3.53
CA ALA A 142 -4.46 -3.30 2.25
C ALA A 142 -5.96 -3.03 2.44
N VAL A 143 -6.43 -1.84 2.06
CA VAL A 143 -7.84 -1.46 2.20
C VAL A 143 -8.55 -1.59 0.87
N ALA A 144 -9.63 -2.37 0.83
CA ALA A 144 -10.46 -2.65 -0.34
C ALA A 144 -9.61 -2.99 -1.60
N PRO A 145 -8.67 -3.96 -1.49
CA PRO A 145 -7.72 -4.26 -2.56
C PRO A 145 -8.37 -5.00 -3.72
N VAL A 146 -7.92 -4.73 -4.96
CA VAL A 146 -8.02 -5.70 -6.04
C VAL A 146 -7.03 -6.82 -5.76
N THR A 147 -7.40 -8.07 -6.05
CA THR A 147 -6.54 -9.24 -5.83
C THR A 147 -6.40 -10.13 -7.07
N ASP A 148 -7.29 -9.94 -8.02
CA ASP A 148 -7.18 -10.46 -9.39
C ASP A 148 -7.95 -9.50 -10.31
N TRP A 149 -7.35 -9.10 -11.40
CA TRP A 149 -7.98 -8.19 -12.37
C TRP A 149 -9.18 -8.82 -13.09
N ARG A 150 -9.37 -10.12 -13.01
CA ARG A 150 -10.58 -10.82 -13.47
C ARG A 150 -11.80 -10.53 -12.58
N PHE A 151 -11.59 -10.01 -11.37
CA PHE A 151 -12.66 -9.65 -10.42
C PHE A 151 -13.01 -8.16 -10.48
N TYR A 152 -12.41 -7.40 -11.40
CA TYR A 152 -12.70 -5.98 -11.57
C TYR A 152 -13.47 -5.72 -12.86
N ASP A 153 -14.06 -4.52 -13.01
CA ASP A 153 -14.89 -4.20 -14.17
C ASP A 153 -14.10 -4.25 -15.50
N THR A 154 -14.80 -4.64 -16.58
CA THR A 154 -14.18 -4.87 -17.89
C THR A 154 -13.74 -3.58 -18.57
N ILE A 155 -14.47 -2.47 -18.41
CA ILE A 155 -14.14 -1.20 -19.07
C ILE A 155 -12.79 -0.68 -18.59
N TYR A 156 -12.55 -0.70 -17.26
CA TYR A 156 -11.27 -0.31 -16.69
C TYR A 156 -10.19 -1.35 -17.01
N THR A 157 -10.45 -2.60 -16.67
CA THR A 157 -9.44 -3.66 -16.71
C THR A 157 -8.96 -3.92 -18.13
N GLU A 158 -9.85 -4.10 -19.10
CA GLU A 158 -9.47 -4.40 -20.48
C GLU A 158 -8.79 -3.21 -21.18
N ARG A 159 -9.04 -2.00 -20.73
CA ARG A 159 -8.33 -0.79 -21.20
C ARG A 159 -6.83 -0.87 -20.93
N TYR A 160 -6.45 -1.40 -19.78
CA TYR A 160 -5.04 -1.47 -19.36
C TYR A 160 -4.41 -2.84 -19.56
N MET A 161 -5.19 -3.91 -19.47
CA MET A 161 -4.72 -5.30 -19.51
C MET A 161 -5.07 -6.04 -20.79
N SER A 162 -5.89 -5.47 -21.70
CA SER A 162 -6.58 -6.23 -22.75
C SER A 162 -7.50 -7.29 -22.13
N THR A 163 -8.04 -8.22 -22.92
CA THR A 163 -8.87 -9.30 -22.38
C THR A 163 -8.00 -10.40 -21.73
N PRO A 164 -8.54 -11.18 -20.77
CA PRO A 164 -7.80 -12.30 -20.18
C PRO A 164 -7.27 -13.31 -21.22
N GLN A 165 -8.08 -13.57 -22.28
CA GLN A 165 -7.69 -14.50 -23.36
C GLN A 165 -6.51 -13.99 -24.20
N ASN A 166 -6.36 -12.66 -24.32
CA ASN A 166 -5.30 -12.03 -25.11
C ASN A 166 -4.06 -11.68 -24.27
N ASN A 167 -4.14 -11.78 -22.94
CA ASN A 167 -3.07 -11.41 -22.01
C ASN A 167 -3.06 -12.26 -20.74
N GLU A 168 -3.29 -13.56 -20.86
CA GLU A 168 -3.33 -14.48 -19.72
C GLU A 168 -2.15 -14.28 -18.76
N ALA A 169 -0.93 -14.27 -19.31
CA ALA A 169 0.29 -14.09 -18.53
C ALA A 169 0.35 -12.78 -17.75
N GLY A 170 -0.19 -11.67 -18.28
CA GLY A 170 -0.28 -10.40 -17.55
C GLY A 170 -1.26 -10.45 -16.39
N TYR A 171 -2.42 -11.10 -16.60
CA TYR A 171 -3.39 -11.31 -15.53
C TYR A 171 -2.82 -12.20 -14.41
N GLU A 172 -2.06 -13.25 -14.77
CA GLU A 172 -1.41 -14.12 -13.77
C GLU A 172 -0.36 -13.35 -12.96
N ARG A 173 0.52 -12.58 -13.62
CA ARG A 173 1.55 -11.79 -12.91
C ARG A 173 0.96 -10.69 -12.05
N GLY A 174 -0.11 -10.05 -12.51
CA GLY A 174 -0.78 -8.96 -11.79
C GLY A 174 -1.80 -9.40 -10.75
N ALA A 175 -1.84 -10.67 -10.36
CA ALA A 175 -2.76 -11.18 -9.35
C ALA A 175 -2.01 -11.50 -8.04
N PRO A 176 -2.06 -10.65 -7.00
CA PRO A 176 -1.43 -10.95 -5.72
C PRO A 176 -1.89 -12.27 -5.08
N LEU A 177 -3.06 -12.79 -5.46
CA LEU A 177 -3.51 -14.12 -5.06
C LEU A 177 -2.47 -15.23 -5.35
N ASN A 178 -1.75 -15.11 -6.48
CA ASN A 178 -0.78 -16.11 -6.93
C ASN A 178 0.53 -16.07 -6.12
N TYR A 179 0.66 -15.12 -5.19
CA TYR A 179 1.86 -14.90 -4.39
C TYR A 179 1.60 -14.98 -2.88
N ALA A 180 0.43 -15.46 -2.47
CA ALA A 180 0.06 -15.55 -1.06
C ALA A 180 1.07 -16.39 -0.24
N ASP A 181 1.63 -17.43 -0.83
CA ASP A 181 2.65 -18.30 -0.23
C ASP A 181 4.02 -17.61 -0.06
N GLN A 182 4.27 -16.52 -0.79
CA GLN A 182 5.51 -15.73 -0.71
C GLN A 182 5.54 -14.78 0.50
N MET A 183 4.41 -14.53 1.16
CA MET A 183 4.39 -13.72 2.38
C MET A 183 5.38 -14.32 3.40
N ALA A 184 6.33 -13.51 3.89
CA ALA A 184 7.26 -13.93 4.91
C ALA A 184 6.55 -14.09 6.27
N ASP A 185 6.99 -15.03 7.10
CA ASP A 185 6.40 -15.25 8.43
C ASP A 185 6.70 -14.10 9.41
N THR A 186 7.59 -13.19 9.02
CA THR A 186 7.95 -11.98 9.76
C THR A 186 7.17 -10.74 9.31
N GLN A 187 6.29 -10.87 8.32
CA GLN A 187 5.48 -9.76 7.83
C GLN A 187 4.12 -9.75 8.55
N ASP A 188 3.70 -8.55 8.95
CA ASP A 188 2.35 -8.29 9.43
C ASP A 188 1.47 -7.75 8.30
N LEU A 189 0.29 -8.31 8.12
CA LEU A 189 -0.67 -7.90 7.10
C LEU A 189 -2.06 -7.70 7.69
N ILE A 190 -2.68 -6.55 7.42
CA ILE A 190 -4.10 -6.34 7.63
C ILE A 190 -4.82 -6.08 6.31
N ILE A 191 -5.90 -6.82 6.06
CA ILE A 191 -6.82 -6.62 4.93
C ILE A 191 -8.13 -6.06 5.47
N VAL A 192 -8.63 -4.99 4.87
CA VAL A 192 -9.87 -4.33 5.30
C VAL A 192 -10.80 -4.17 4.11
N HIS A 193 -12.09 -4.50 4.26
CA HIS A 193 -13.06 -4.36 3.17
C HIS A 193 -14.48 -4.08 3.67
N GLY A 194 -15.26 -3.34 2.88
CA GLY A 194 -16.71 -3.22 3.06
C GLY A 194 -17.43 -4.32 2.28
N ASP A 195 -18.39 -5.03 2.89
CA ASP A 195 -19.08 -6.15 2.22
C ASP A 195 -20.09 -5.71 1.15
N TYR A 196 -20.47 -4.42 1.11
CA TYR A 196 -21.29 -3.78 0.09
C TYR A 196 -20.47 -2.93 -0.89
N ASP A 197 -19.20 -3.29 -1.08
CA ASP A 197 -18.34 -2.62 -2.05
C ASP A 197 -18.79 -2.99 -3.47
N ASP A 198 -19.36 -2.01 -4.18
CA ASP A 198 -19.88 -2.10 -5.53
C ASP A 198 -18.87 -1.65 -6.62
N ASN A 199 -17.66 -1.30 -6.19
CA ASN A 199 -16.52 -0.94 -7.04
C ASN A 199 -15.50 -2.09 -7.08
N VAL A 200 -14.76 -2.28 -6.00
CA VAL A 200 -13.93 -3.48 -5.82
C VAL A 200 -14.72 -4.50 -5.03
N HIS A 201 -15.31 -5.47 -5.71
CA HIS A 201 -16.21 -6.44 -5.08
C HIS A 201 -15.51 -7.17 -3.93
N PHE A 202 -16.23 -7.37 -2.84
CA PHE A 202 -15.76 -8.03 -1.62
C PHE A 202 -15.13 -9.41 -1.88
N GLN A 203 -15.51 -10.05 -2.98
CA GLN A 203 -14.89 -11.29 -3.48
C GLN A 203 -13.36 -11.20 -3.54
N ASN A 204 -12.80 -10.04 -3.91
CA ASN A 204 -11.35 -9.86 -3.96
C ASN A 204 -10.68 -10.20 -2.63
N SER A 205 -11.17 -9.62 -1.53
CA SER A 205 -10.61 -9.89 -0.21
C SER A 205 -10.91 -11.31 0.28
N VAL A 206 -12.09 -11.85 -0.02
CA VAL A 206 -12.42 -13.24 0.38
C VAL A 206 -11.48 -14.24 -0.28
N GLN A 207 -11.19 -14.08 -1.56
CA GLN A 207 -10.26 -14.96 -2.28
C GLN A 207 -8.82 -14.81 -1.77
N MET A 208 -8.39 -13.57 -1.40
CA MET A 208 -7.06 -13.36 -0.82
C MET A 208 -6.93 -13.99 0.56
N VAL A 209 -7.97 -13.86 1.39
CA VAL A 209 -8.04 -14.52 2.72
C VAL A 209 -7.95 -16.03 2.59
N ASP A 210 -8.65 -16.61 1.63
CA ASP A 210 -8.62 -18.04 1.34
C ASP A 210 -7.21 -18.50 0.92
N ALA A 211 -6.59 -17.79 -0.03
CA ALA A 211 -5.23 -18.09 -0.49
C ALA A 211 -4.18 -17.99 0.63
N LEU A 212 -4.27 -16.99 1.50
CA LEU A 212 -3.37 -16.84 2.65
C LEU A 212 -3.58 -17.97 3.68
N GLN A 213 -4.84 -18.38 3.91
CA GLN A 213 -5.14 -19.51 4.79
C GLN A 213 -4.62 -20.84 4.22
N GLU A 214 -4.81 -21.09 2.92
CA GLU A 214 -4.25 -22.27 2.24
C GLU A 214 -2.71 -22.30 2.33
N ALA A 215 -2.06 -21.14 2.24
CA ALA A 215 -0.62 -20.98 2.42
C ALA A 215 -0.17 -21.00 3.90
N ASN A 216 -1.10 -21.15 4.86
CA ASN A 216 -0.85 -21.11 6.31
C ASN A 216 -0.16 -19.82 6.78
N LYS A 217 -0.49 -18.66 6.17
CA LYS A 217 0.02 -17.35 6.57
C LYS A 217 -0.89 -16.70 7.61
N GLN A 218 -0.30 -16.01 8.57
CA GLN A 218 -1.05 -15.28 9.59
C GLN A 218 -1.27 -13.83 9.15
N PHE A 219 -2.48 -13.32 9.34
CA PHE A 219 -2.86 -11.96 8.96
C PHE A 219 -4.08 -11.51 9.76
N GLN A 220 -4.34 -10.22 9.76
CA GLN A 220 -5.58 -9.65 10.32
C GLN A 220 -6.57 -9.35 9.19
N PHE A 221 -7.87 -9.54 9.46
CA PHE A 221 -8.92 -9.20 8.50
C PHE A 221 -10.08 -8.49 9.19
N MET A 222 -10.47 -7.32 8.63
CA MET A 222 -11.64 -6.57 9.13
C MET A 222 -12.66 -6.34 8.01
N MET A 223 -13.86 -6.88 8.20
CA MET A 223 -15.00 -6.62 7.32
C MET A 223 -15.93 -5.58 7.94
N TYR A 224 -16.33 -4.60 7.16
CA TYR A 224 -17.29 -3.56 7.56
C TYR A 224 -18.67 -3.84 6.97
N PRO A 225 -19.65 -4.33 7.78
CA PRO A 225 -20.97 -4.71 7.31
C PRO A 225 -21.75 -3.50 6.76
N GLY A 226 -22.37 -3.68 5.59
CA GLY A 226 -23.18 -2.66 4.94
C GLY A 226 -22.39 -1.42 4.49
N ARG A 227 -21.08 -1.53 4.29
CA ARG A 227 -20.24 -0.41 3.83
C ARG A 227 -19.74 -0.64 2.41
N ASN A 228 -19.82 0.42 1.60
CA ASN A 228 -19.33 0.45 0.23
C ASN A 228 -17.81 0.71 0.16
N HIS A 229 -17.29 0.96 -1.04
CA HIS A 229 -15.86 1.18 -1.31
C HIS A 229 -15.23 2.29 -0.45
N GLY A 230 -15.98 3.28 -0.06
CA GLY A 230 -15.50 4.38 0.79
C GLY A 230 -15.41 4.05 2.27
N ILE A 231 -16.01 2.95 2.76
CA ILE A 231 -16.07 2.54 4.17
C ILE A 231 -16.40 3.72 5.09
N TYR A 232 -17.57 4.34 4.93
CA TYR A 232 -17.99 5.51 5.71
C TYR A 232 -19.43 5.40 6.23
N GLY A 233 -19.79 6.31 7.12
CA GLY A 233 -21.09 6.42 7.76
C GLY A 233 -21.01 6.22 9.29
N GLY A 234 -21.69 7.08 10.03
CA GLY A 234 -21.60 7.08 11.50
C GLY A 234 -20.15 7.18 12.00
N ASN A 235 -19.80 6.31 12.91
CA ASN A 235 -18.44 6.23 13.47
C ASN A 235 -17.47 5.35 12.66
N THR A 236 -17.90 4.82 11.52
CA THR A 236 -17.11 3.82 10.76
C THR A 236 -15.70 4.31 10.40
N ARG A 237 -15.59 5.56 9.97
CA ARG A 237 -14.27 6.14 9.62
C ARG A 237 -13.36 6.31 10.83
N LEU A 238 -13.90 6.74 11.96
CA LEU A 238 -13.13 6.83 13.20
C LEU A 238 -12.63 5.44 13.60
N HIS A 239 -13.51 4.46 13.66
CA HIS A 239 -13.15 3.07 13.97
C HIS A 239 -12.09 2.52 13.01
N LEU A 240 -12.25 2.74 11.69
CA LEU A 240 -11.28 2.29 10.69
C LEU A 240 -9.89 2.87 10.92
N PHE A 241 -9.80 4.21 11.03
CA PHE A 241 -8.48 4.85 11.17
C PHE A 241 -7.85 4.64 12.55
N THR A 242 -8.66 4.43 13.62
CA THR A 242 -8.15 3.97 14.92
C THR A 242 -7.53 2.58 14.77
N MET A 243 -8.25 1.61 14.22
CA MET A 243 -7.75 0.26 14.01
C MET A 243 -6.49 0.21 13.12
N LEU A 244 -6.44 1.02 12.04
CA LEU A 244 -5.23 1.12 11.21
C LEU A 244 -4.06 1.74 11.97
N THR A 245 -4.33 2.69 12.87
CA THR A 245 -3.31 3.30 13.72
C THR A 245 -2.78 2.29 14.74
N ASP A 246 -3.68 1.56 15.41
CA ASP A 246 -3.32 0.52 16.37
C ASP A 246 -2.45 -0.57 15.69
N PHE A 247 -2.82 -0.97 14.46
CA PHE A 247 -2.02 -1.92 13.68
C PHE A 247 -0.62 -1.39 13.34
N ILE A 248 -0.49 -0.09 12.97
CA ILE A 248 0.81 0.54 12.73
C ILE A 248 1.64 0.57 14.03
N GLU A 249 1.01 0.89 15.16
CA GLU A 249 1.65 0.89 16.47
C GLU A 249 2.19 -0.50 16.79
N GLU A 250 1.38 -1.54 16.64
CA GLU A 250 1.76 -2.93 16.91
C GLU A 250 2.86 -3.47 15.97
N SER A 251 2.84 -3.07 14.69
CA SER A 251 3.71 -3.68 13.67
C SER A 251 4.95 -2.88 13.29
N LEU A 252 4.99 -1.57 13.60
CA LEU A 252 6.11 -0.70 13.23
C LEU A 252 6.75 0.04 14.41
N ILE A 253 6.11 0.08 15.60
CA ILE A 253 6.61 0.88 16.72
C ILE A 253 7.01 -0.05 17.86
N GLU A 254 8.27 -0.01 18.25
CA GLU A 254 8.81 -0.83 19.34
C GLU A 254 8.72 -0.16 20.73
N GLU A 255 8.44 1.15 20.80
CA GLU A 255 8.45 1.95 22.03
C GLU A 255 7.11 2.63 22.30
N GLU A 256 6.79 2.90 23.55
CA GLU A 256 5.61 3.68 23.94
C GLU A 256 5.55 5.06 23.23
N PRO A 257 4.36 5.59 22.93
CA PRO A 257 4.20 6.89 22.27
C PRO A 257 4.99 7.99 22.97
N ILE A 258 5.64 8.84 22.19
CA ILE A 258 6.49 9.94 22.70
C ILE A 258 5.68 10.96 23.48
N ILE A 259 4.39 11.07 23.21
CA ILE A 259 3.48 11.99 23.92
C ILE A 259 2.95 11.26 25.16
N GLY A 260 3.56 11.54 26.30
CA GLY A 260 2.94 11.20 27.60
C GLY A 260 1.56 11.81 27.66
N ALA A 261 0.54 10.98 27.85
CA ALA A 261 -0.80 11.45 28.18
C ALA A 261 -0.67 12.35 29.41
N THR A 262 -0.83 13.64 29.23
CA THR A 262 -1.12 14.53 30.36
C THR A 262 -2.57 14.28 30.73
N ASP A 263 -2.78 13.69 31.93
CA ASP A 263 -4.04 13.55 32.62
C ASP A 263 -4.89 14.83 32.58
#